data_10adc1893c50bfae01096a63de02e0f7
#
_entry.id   10adc1893c50bfae01096a63de02e0f7
#
_cell.length_a   1.000
_cell.length_b   1.000
_cell.length_c   1.000
_cell.angle_alpha   90.00
_cell.angle_beta   90.00
_cell.angle_gamma   90.00
#
_symmetry.space_group_name_H-M   'P 1'
#
loop_
_entity.id
_entity.type
_entity.pdbx_description
1 polymer ?
#
loop_
_entity_poly.entity_id
_entity_poly.type
_entity_poly.pdbx_seq_one_letter_code
_entity_poly.pdbx_strand_id
1 'polypeptide(L)'
;MAIDFKDTFSLMQAVERMKAPASFLLDTFFPQVPAVATSKKIAVETRKRGRTLAPFVSRGASSVNVKRSGSKIALYEAPMMGPSTVIDPEQLDQRAFAENIVSTMTPAQRSAQMQAEDLSYLQGTIINRKNKMAADLLTTGKCKIEGYADDGTTVLTDEIDFEFEQDITLTTAWDQAGADIYNDLKLASEKIQENAGIVPTVLVVGKNVEKYILDNASINKFLAIPNRENISMFSFAPEYLSPQVRYVGRIMSLNIDVYAYLETYQDAEGKVKAFIGDDAAVLGVPDRGRQQHAAVTLLNDDNQFTTYAGIYVPNYYANKDTQELKLTVYSRCVLIPETIDDWATIKTK
;
A
#
# COMPACT_ATOMS: atom_id res chain seq x y z
N MET A 1 21.26 -15.45 -18.87
CA MET A 1 20.17 -16.37 -19.19
C MET A 1 19.22 -15.60 -20.07
N ALA A 2 18.92 -16.04 -21.28
CA ALA A 2 17.95 -15.39 -22.13
C ALA A 2 16.55 -15.57 -21.48
N ILE A 3 15.76 -14.51 -21.42
CA ILE A 3 14.39 -14.58 -20.92
C ILE A 3 13.57 -15.25 -22.01
N ASP A 4 12.93 -16.38 -21.69
CA ASP A 4 11.95 -16.99 -22.57
C ASP A 4 10.57 -16.38 -22.23
N PHE A 5 10.08 -15.50 -23.11
CA PHE A 5 8.81 -14.81 -22.91
C PHE A 5 7.59 -15.75 -23.03
N LYS A 6 7.76 -16.97 -23.49
CA LYS A 6 6.68 -17.97 -23.58
C LYS A 6 6.52 -18.77 -22.29
N ASP A 7 7.56 -18.81 -21.45
CA ASP A 7 7.51 -19.53 -20.19
C ASP A 7 7.18 -18.59 -19.01
N THR A 8 6.02 -18.81 -18.40
CA THR A 8 5.54 -18.03 -17.24
C THR A 8 6.55 -18.04 -16.08
N PHE A 9 7.26 -19.16 -15.82
CA PHE A 9 8.26 -19.21 -14.74
C PHE A 9 9.48 -18.33 -15.04
N SER A 10 9.96 -18.32 -16.28
CA SER A 10 11.06 -17.45 -16.69
C SER A 10 10.67 -15.97 -16.57
N LEU A 11 9.44 -15.63 -16.93
CA LEU A 11 8.90 -14.28 -16.77
C LEU A 11 8.73 -13.90 -15.29
N MET A 12 8.25 -14.80 -14.44
CA MET A 12 8.15 -14.56 -12.98
C MET A 12 9.54 -14.24 -12.39
N GLN A 13 10.57 -15.02 -12.73
CA GLN A 13 11.94 -14.76 -12.29
C GLN A 13 12.48 -13.42 -12.82
N ALA A 14 12.10 -13.02 -14.02
CA ALA A 14 12.47 -11.72 -14.58
C ALA A 14 11.83 -10.58 -13.76
N VAL A 15 10.53 -10.65 -13.47
CA VAL A 15 9.82 -9.64 -12.67
C VAL A 15 10.35 -9.55 -11.25
N GLU A 16 10.68 -10.67 -10.61
CA GLU A 16 11.29 -10.67 -9.26
C GLU A 16 12.64 -9.96 -9.20
N ARG A 17 13.40 -9.97 -10.31
CA ARG A 17 14.70 -9.28 -10.41
C ARG A 17 14.56 -7.80 -10.76
N MET A 18 13.40 -7.37 -11.25
CA MET A 18 13.14 -5.97 -11.52
C MET A 18 12.99 -5.20 -10.21
N LYS A 19 13.56 -4.00 -10.17
CA LYS A 19 13.38 -3.13 -9.01
C LYS A 19 11.95 -2.63 -9.00
N ALA A 20 11.16 -3.11 -8.03
CA ALA A 20 9.82 -2.61 -7.81
C ALA A 20 9.85 -1.10 -7.47
N PRO A 21 8.90 -0.29 -7.97
CA PRO A 21 8.73 1.07 -7.50
C PRO A 21 8.56 1.10 -5.97
N ALA A 22 9.24 2.03 -5.32
CA ALA A 22 9.07 2.23 -3.88
C ALA A 22 7.64 2.71 -3.58
N SER A 23 7.05 2.18 -2.53
CA SER A 23 5.71 2.56 -2.07
C SER A 23 5.74 2.80 -0.57
N PHE A 24 5.77 4.06 -0.18
CA PHE A 24 5.95 4.45 1.21
C PHE A 24 4.89 3.84 2.15
N LEU A 25 3.60 3.86 1.78
CA LEU A 25 2.53 3.32 2.62
C LEU A 25 2.62 1.80 2.78
N LEU A 26 2.91 1.09 1.68
CA LEU A 26 3.06 -0.36 1.72
C LEU A 26 4.29 -0.76 2.52
N ASP A 27 5.43 -0.12 2.24
CA ASP A 27 6.71 -0.47 2.87
C ASP A 27 6.72 -0.14 4.37
N THR A 28 6.00 0.93 4.77
CA THR A 28 5.94 1.36 6.17
C THR A 28 4.89 0.60 6.99
N PHE A 29 3.68 0.40 6.46
CA PHE A 29 2.57 -0.16 7.25
C PHE A 29 2.24 -1.62 6.90
N PHE A 30 2.48 -2.04 5.66
CA PHE A 30 2.11 -3.36 5.15
C PHE A 30 3.28 -4.03 4.44
N PRO A 31 4.34 -4.41 5.18
CA PRO A 31 5.48 -5.08 4.57
C PRO A 31 5.06 -6.36 3.85
N GLN A 32 5.80 -6.68 2.80
CA GLN A 32 5.54 -7.85 1.98
C GLN A 32 5.94 -9.13 2.71
N VAL A 33 5.04 -10.11 2.73
CA VAL A 33 5.32 -11.45 3.26
C VAL A 33 5.68 -12.38 2.10
N PRO A 34 6.80 -13.14 2.20
CA PRO A 34 7.23 -14.05 1.14
C PRO A 34 6.26 -15.21 0.91
N ALA A 35 5.46 -15.59 1.91
CA ALA A 35 4.56 -16.73 1.82
C ALA A 35 3.32 -16.39 0.99
N VAL A 36 3.12 -17.14 -0.10
CA VAL A 36 1.93 -17.06 -0.96
C VAL A 36 0.96 -18.18 -0.59
N ALA A 37 -0.30 -17.84 -0.34
CA ALA A 37 -1.33 -18.83 -0.06
C ALA A 37 -1.67 -19.65 -1.33
N THR A 38 -1.75 -20.94 -1.20
CA THR A 38 -2.12 -21.83 -2.31
C THR A 38 -3.60 -21.81 -2.64
N SER A 39 -4.43 -21.26 -1.75
CA SER A 39 -5.88 -21.11 -1.90
C SER A 39 -6.25 -19.69 -2.30
N LYS A 40 -7.34 -19.52 -3.06
CA LYS A 40 -7.97 -18.24 -3.38
C LYS A 40 -8.48 -17.53 -2.13
N LYS A 41 -8.90 -18.29 -1.10
CA LYS A 41 -9.44 -17.75 0.15
C LYS A 41 -8.33 -17.59 1.16
N ILE A 42 -8.23 -16.39 1.70
CA ILE A 42 -7.27 -16.02 2.74
C ILE A 42 -8.03 -15.88 4.05
N ALA A 43 -7.55 -16.56 5.08
CA ALA A 43 -8.07 -16.37 6.44
C ALA A 43 -7.50 -15.07 7.02
N VAL A 44 -8.36 -14.12 7.29
CA VAL A 44 -8.03 -12.88 7.98
C VAL A 44 -8.43 -13.06 9.43
N GLU A 45 -7.44 -13.10 10.30
CA GLU A 45 -7.65 -13.15 11.74
C GLU A 45 -7.36 -11.78 12.33
N THR A 46 -8.40 -11.14 12.88
CA THR A 46 -8.28 -9.89 13.62
C THR A 46 -8.49 -10.15 15.11
N ARG A 47 -7.61 -9.58 15.94
CA ARG A 47 -7.68 -9.71 17.40
C ARG A 47 -7.76 -8.34 18.04
N LYS A 48 -8.74 -8.15 18.93
CA LYS A 48 -8.72 -7.03 19.88
C LYS A 48 -7.88 -7.46 21.09
N ARG A 49 -6.82 -6.71 21.41
CA ARG A 49 -5.97 -7.00 22.58
C ARG A 49 -6.64 -6.49 23.84
N GLY A 50 -7.05 -7.41 24.74
CA GLY A 50 -7.53 -7.08 26.07
C GLY A 50 -6.42 -7.21 27.11
N ARG A 51 -6.29 -6.24 28.01
CA ARG A 51 -5.38 -6.29 29.18
C ARG A 51 -6.16 -6.78 30.39
N THR A 52 -6.31 -8.10 30.54
CA THR A 52 -7.04 -8.69 31.67
C THR A 52 -6.08 -8.92 32.83
N LEU A 53 -6.48 -8.49 34.03
CA LEU A 53 -5.72 -8.74 35.25
C LEU A 53 -5.88 -10.19 35.70
N ALA A 54 -4.78 -10.78 36.18
CA ALA A 54 -4.82 -12.09 36.83
C ALA A 54 -5.61 -11.99 38.14
N PRO A 55 -6.62 -12.85 38.38
CA PRO A 55 -7.31 -12.85 39.65
C PRO A 55 -6.41 -13.39 40.77
N PHE A 56 -6.51 -12.79 41.94
CA PHE A 56 -5.89 -13.35 43.14
C PHE A 56 -6.70 -14.58 43.59
N VAL A 57 -6.01 -15.65 43.95
CA VAL A 57 -6.62 -16.85 44.51
C VAL A 57 -6.05 -17.11 45.91
N SER A 58 -6.90 -17.52 46.85
CA SER A 58 -6.49 -17.90 48.19
C SER A 58 -5.73 -19.24 48.18
N ARG A 59 -4.88 -19.47 49.16
CA ARG A 59 -4.11 -20.70 49.33
C ARG A 59 -5.07 -21.89 49.44
N GLY A 60 -5.01 -22.84 48.47
CA GLY A 60 -5.91 -24.00 48.45
C GLY A 60 -7.18 -23.81 47.58
N ALA A 61 -7.41 -22.62 46.99
CA ALA A 61 -8.50 -22.44 46.02
C ALA A 61 -8.07 -22.93 44.62
N SER A 62 -9.07 -23.42 43.86
CA SER A 62 -8.85 -23.77 42.45
C SER A 62 -8.58 -22.51 41.62
N SER A 63 -7.86 -22.66 40.50
CA SER A 63 -7.60 -21.58 39.55
C SER A 63 -8.90 -20.97 38.99
N VAL A 64 -8.90 -19.65 38.76
CA VAL A 64 -10.02 -18.93 38.13
C VAL A 64 -9.76 -18.81 36.64
N ASN A 65 -10.75 -19.19 35.83
CA ASN A 65 -10.65 -19.09 34.37
C ASN A 65 -10.75 -17.63 33.94
N VAL A 66 -9.73 -17.15 33.25
CA VAL A 66 -9.72 -15.82 32.60
C VAL A 66 -10.24 -15.98 31.17
N LYS A 67 -11.23 -15.17 30.79
CA LYS A 67 -11.76 -15.16 29.42
C LYS A 67 -10.65 -14.69 28.47
N ARG A 68 -10.44 -15.43 27.40
CA ARG A 68 -9.54 -15.02 26.31
C ARG A 68 -10.20 -13.93 25.47
N SER A 69 -9.41 -12.98 25.00
CA SER A 69 -9.88 -12.03 24.00
C SER A 69 -10.36 -12.79 22.76
N GLY A 70 -11.53 -12.44 22.25
CA GLY A 70 -12.08 -13.03 21.05
C GLY A 70 -11.20 -12.71 19.83
N SER A 71 -10.99 -13.68 18.97
CA SER A 71 -10.49 -13.45 17.62
C SER A 71 -11.64 -13.63 16.64
N LYS A 72 -11.74 -12.75 15.65
CA LYS A 72 -12.67 -12.90 14.53
C LYS A 72 -11.86 -13.45 13.36
N ILE A 73 -12.27 -14.59 12.84
CA ILE A 73 -11.68 -15.17 11.64
C ILE A 73 -12.70 -14.98 10.53
N ALA A 74 -12.35 -14.24 9.51
CA ALA A 74 -13.13 -14.08 8.30
C ALA A 74 -12.33 -14.64 7.12
N LEU A 75 -13.02 -15.36 6.22
CA LEU A 75 -12.43 -15.85 4.99
C LEU A 75 -12.79 -14.89 3.87
N TYR A 76 -11.79 -14.21 3.32
CA TYR A 76 -11.96 -13.33 2.18
C TYR A 76 -11.35 -13.96 0.93
N GLU A 77 -12.02 -13.79 -0.20
CA GLU A 77 -11.42 -14.13 -1.48
C GLU A 77 -10.52 -12.97 -1.94
N ALA A 78 -9.23 -13.26 -2.17
CA ALA A 78 -8.31 -12.24 -2.61
C ALA A 78 -8.68 -11.74 -4.01
N PRO A 79 -8.90 -10.42 -4.20
CA PRO A 79 -9.23 -9.85 -5.50
C PRO A 79 -8.09 -10.08 -6.48
N MET A 80 -8.44 -10.40 -7.72
CA MET A 80 -7.47 -10.56 -8.80
C MET A 80 -7.28 -9.24 -9.52
N MET A 81 -6.05 -8.78 -9.58
CA MET A 81 -5.61 -7.66 -10.42
C MET A 81 -4.96 -8.26 -11.67
N GLY A 82 -5.31 -7.75 -12.85
CA GLY A 82 -4.80 -8.28 -14.12
C GLY A 82 -4.72 -7.19 -15.19
N PRO A 83 -3.87 -6.14 -15.00
CA PRO A 83 -3.63 -5.19 -16.07
C PRO A 83 -2.93 -5.86 -17.24
N SER A 84 -3.21 -5.41 -18.46
CA SER A 84 -2.63 -5.95 -19.68
C SER A 84 -2.26 -4.85 -20.66
N THR A 85 -1.23 -5.12 -21.45
CA THR A 85 -0.82 -4.34 -22.62
C THR A 85 -0.90 -5.20 -23.87
N VAL A 86 -1.13 -4.57 -25.01
CA VAL A 86 -1.17 -5.21 -26.31
C VAL A 86 -0.11 -4.55 -27.19
N ILE A 87 0.69 -5.36 -27.86
CA ILE A 87 1.69 -4.91 -28.84
C ILE A 87 1.20 -5.30 -30.21
N ASP A 88 0.92 -4.28 -31.03
CA ASP A 88 0.49 -4.43 -32.40
C ASP A 88 1.67 -4.36 -33.37
N PRO A 89 1.60 -4.99 -34.58
CA PRO A 89 2.65 -4.90 -35.59
C PRO A 89 2.99 -3.45 -35.98
N GLU A 90 1.98 -2.56 -36.01
CA GLU A 90 2.17 -1.17 -36.38
C GLU A 90 3.07 -0.41 -35.37
N GLN A 91 3.02 -0.80 -34.10
CA GLN A 91 3.90 -0.22 -33.06
C GLN A 91 5.35 -0.67 -33.25
N LEU A 92 5.58 -1.87 -33.74
CA LEU A 92 6.93 -2.39 -34.04
C LEU A 92 7.57 -1.73 -35.25
N ASP A 93 6.75 -1.29 -36.21
CA ASP A 93 7.23 -0.56 -37.39
C ASP A 93 7.50 0.92 -37.07
N GLN A 94 6.88 1.45 -36.02
CA GLN A 94 7.16 2.79 -35.53
C GLN A 94 8.44 2.79 -34.69
N ARG A 95 9.17 3.91 -34.77
CA ARG A 95 10.37 4.10 -33.98
C ARG A 95 10.02 4.22 -32.48
N ALA A 96 10.72 3.48 -31.62
CA ALA A 96 10.54 3.57 -30.18
C ALA A 96 10.91 4.98 -29.68
N PHE A 97 10.29 5.40 -28.57
CA PHE A 97 10.64 6.65 -27.88
C PHE A 97 12.12 6.61 -27.48
N ALA A 98 12.85 7.69 -27.77
CA ALA A 98 14.30 7.81 -27.56
C ALA A 98 15.20 6.91 -28.42
N GLU A 99 14.67 6.15 -29.36
CA GLU A 99 15.47 5.40 -30.32
C GLU A 99 16.22 6.35 -31.28
N ASN A 100 17.50 6.07 -31.49
CA ASN A 100 18.34 6.91 -32.37
C ASN A 100 17.84 6.86 -33.82
N ILE A 101 17.92 7.98 -34.57
CA ILE A 101 17.42 8.07 -35.97
C ILE A 101 18.07 7.02 -36.87
N VAL A 102 19.29 6.57 -36.57
CA VAL A 102 20.08 5.58 -37.28
C VAL A 102 20.15 4.28 -36.45
N SER A 103 19.00 3.84 -35.90
CA SER A 103 18.96 2.60 -35.14
C SER A 103 19.07 1.38 -36.09
N THR A 104 19.89 0.41 -35.70
CA THR A 104 20.01 -0.88 -36.35
C THR A 104 19.23 -1.99 -35.66
N MET A 105 18.31 -1.63 -34.76
CA MET A 105 17.50 -2.59 -33.99
C MET A 105 16.58 -3.38 -34.92
N THR A 106 16.58 -4.68 -34.73
CA THR A 106 15.64 -5.56 -35.44
C THR A 106 14.26 -5.50 -34.80
N PRO A 107 13.16 -5.81 -35.53
CA PRO A 107 11.82 -5.88 -34.94
C PRO A 107 11.73 -6.79 -33.69
N ALA A 108 12.48 -7.90 -33.71
CA ALA A 108 12.54 -8.81 -32.55
C ALA A 108 13.20 -8.16 -31.31
N GLN A 109 14.22 -7.33 -31.50
CA GLN A 109 14.86 -6.60 -30.41
C GLN A 109 13.95 -5.51 -29.87
N ARG A 110 13.21 -4.79 -30.74
CA ARG A 110 12.20 -3.80 -30.29
C ARG A 110 11.09 -4.46 -29.49
N SER A 111 10.57 -5.59 -30.00
CA SER A 111 9.52 -6.35 -29.27
C SER A 111 10.00 -6.77 -27.88
N ALA A 112 11.23 -7.27 -27.76
CA ALA A 112 11.77 -7.66 -26.45
C ALA A 112 11.95 -6.45 -25.50
N GLN A 113 12.38 -5.30 -26.03
CA GLN A 113 12.48 -4.07 -25.24
C GLN A 113 11.10 -3.58 -24.77
N MET A 114 10.12 -3.50 -25.68
CA MET A 114 8.75 -3.10 -25.35
C MET A 114 8.14 -4.02 -24.31
N GLN A 115 8.34 -5.33 -24.43
CA GLN A 115 7.84 -6.29 -23.43
C GLN A 115 8.47 -6.08 -22.05
N ALA A 116 9.76 -5.73 -21.97
CA ALA A 116 10.43 -5.43 -20.72
C ALA A 116 9.91 -4.13 -20.09
N GLU A 117 9.69 -3.09 -20.89
CA GLU A 117 9.09 -1.82 -20.47
C GLU A 117 7.65 -2.04 -19.99
N ASP A 118 6.86 -2.81 -20.74
CA ASP A 118 5.49 -3.16 -20.38
C ASP A 118 5.39 -3.96 -19.07
N LEU A 119 6.28 -4.93 -18.86
CA LEU A 119 6.33 -5.65 -17.58
C LEU A 119 6.55 -4.71 -16.40
N SER A 120 7.47 -3.76 -16.53
CA SER A 120 7.73 -2.76 -15.49
C SER A 120 6.53 -1.84 -15.26
N TYR A 121 5.89 -1.40 -16.33
CA TYR A 121 4.69 -0.56 -16.28
C TYR A 121 3.51 -1.29 -15.60
N LEU A 122 3.25 -2.55 -16.00
CA LEU A 122 2.17 -3.35 -15.43
C LEU A 122 2.41 -3.66 -13.94
N GLN A 123 3.66 -3.93 -13.55
CA GLN A 123 4.04 -4.08 -12.14
C GLN A 123 3.76 -2.80 -11.34
N GLY A 124 4.15 -1.63 -11.88
CA GLY A 124 3.86 -0.33 -11.27
C GLY A 124 2.37 -0.08 -11.10
N THR A 125 1.55 -0.46 -12.09
CA THR A 125 0.09 -0.32 -12.01
C THR A 125 -0.52 -1.16 -10.88
N ILE A 126 0.00 -2.38 -10.68
CA ILE A 126 -0.43 -3.24 -9.56
C ILE A 126 -0.03 -2.64 -8.21
N ILE A 127 1.19 -2.09 -8.11
CA ILE A 127 1.67 -1.43 -6.89
C ILE A 127 0.81 -0.21 -6.57
N ASN A 128 0.45 0.61 -7.56
CA ASN A 128 -0.45 1.74 -7.37
C ASN A 128 -1.82 1.30 -6.85
N ARG A 129 -2.37 0.19 -7.35
CA ARG A 129 -3.62 -0.37 -6.83
C ARG A 129 -3.47 -0.83 -5.38
N LYS A 130 -2.39 -1.51 -5.03
CA LYS A 130 -2.10 -1.89 -3.63
C LYS A 130 -1.92 -0.67 -2.74
N ASN A 131 -1.26 0.38 -3.22
CA ASN A 131 -1.14 1.65 -2.51
C ASN A 131 -2.49 2.30 -2.23
N LYS A 132 -3.41 2.26 -3.22
CA LYS A 132 -4.78 2.74 -3.02
C LYS A 132 -5.51 1.93 -1.95
N MET A 133 -5.37 0.61 -1.97
CA MET A 133 -5.94 -0.26 -0.94
C MET A 133 -5.37 0.07 0.45
N ALA A 134 -4.07 0.34 0.56
CA ALA A 134 -3.43 0.73 1.82
C ALA A 134 -3.96 2.10 2.31
N ALA A 135 -4.06 3.07 1.43
CA ALA A 135 -4.60 4.39 1.76
C ALA A 135 -6.07 4.32 2.22
N ASP A 136 -6.91 3.56 1.51
CA ASP A 136 -8.31 3.36 1.88
C ASP A 136 -8.43 2.67 3.25
N LEU A 137 -7.64 1.61 3.48
CA LEU A 137 -7.62 0.90 4.75
C LEU A 137 -7.18 1.80 5.90
N LEU A 138 -6.12 2.58 5.72
CA LEU A 138 -5.61 3.49 6.75
C LEU A 138 -6.56 4.66 7.02
N THR A 139 -7.31 5.16 6.02
CA THR A 139 -8.19 6.32 6.17
C THR A 139 -9.62 5.96 6.55
N THR A 140 -10.12 4.80 6.15
CA THR A 140 -11.52 4.42 6.36
C THR A 140 -11.70 3.08 7.08
N GLY A 141 -10.61 2.31 7.26
CA GLY A 141 -10.68 0.94 7.78
C GLY A 141 -11.32 -0.06 6.82
N LYS A 142 -11.56 0.34 5.58
CA LYS A 142 -12.24 -0.44 4.57
C LYS A 142 -11.40 -0.55 3.31
N CYS A 143 -11.46 -1.69 2.68
CA CYS A 143 -10.84 -1.90 1.38
C CYS A 143 -11.94 -2.07 0.33
N LYS A 144 -12.12 -1.08 -0.53
CA LYS A 144 -13.07 -1.16 -1.65
C LYS A 144 -12.43 -1.89 -2.82
N ILE A 145 -13.12 -2.91 -3.30
CA ILE A 145 -12.70 -3.72 -4.44
C ILE A 145 -13.67 -3.41 -5.57
N GLU A 146 -13.17 -2.69 -6.58
CA GLU A 146 -13.91 -2.40 -7.79
C GLU A 146 -13.29 -3.20 -8.93
N GLY A 147 -14.03 -4.09 -9.54
CA GLY A 147 -13.61 -4.95 -10.63
C GLY A 147 -14.59 -4.91 -11.79
N TYR A 148 -14.10 -5.25 -12.96
CA TYR A 148 -14.97 -5.44 -14.14
C TYR A 148 -15.43 -6.89 -14.17
N ALA A 149 -16.71 -7.10 -14.51
CA ALA A 149 -17.23 -8.41 -14.83
C ALA A 149 -16.69 -8.91 -16.18
N ASP A 150 -17.01 -10.16 -16.53
CA ASP A 150 -16.54 -10.78 -17.77
C ASP A 150 -16.98 -10.03 -19.04
N ASP A 151 -18.03 -9.20 -18.95
CA ASP A 151 -18.49 -8.34 -20.04
C ASP A 151 -17.61 -7.08 -20.25
N GLY A 152 -16.64 -6.83 -19.36
CA GLY A 152 -15.74 -5.67 -19.39
C GLY A 152 -16.40 -4.32 -19.15
N THR A 153 -17.71 -4.28 -18.89
CA THR A 153 -18.50 -3.06 -18.71
C THR A 153 -19.15 -2.96 -17.34
N THR A 154 -19.59 -4.08 -16.80
CA THR A 154 -20.23 -4.12 -15.47
C THR A 154 -19.20 -4.01 -14.38
N VAL A 155 -19.32 -2.98 -13.53
CA VAL A 155 -18.44 -2.81 -12.36
C VAL A 155 -19.00 -3.62 -11.20
N LEU A 156 -18.23 -4.60 -10.76
CA LEU A 156 -18.49 -5.35 -9.53
C LEU A 156 -17.85 -4.62 -8.37
N THR A 157 -18.63 -4.31 -7.36
CA THR A 157 -18.15 -3.65 -6.15
C THR A 157 -18.26 -4.62 -4.98
N ASP A 158 -17.16 -4.87 -4.30
CA ASP A 158 -17.09 -5.60 -3.04
C ASP A 158 -16.33 -4.76 -2.02
N GLU A 159 -16.59 -4.97 -0.74
CA GLU A 159 -15.96 -4.20 0.32
C GLU A 159 -15.51 -5.13 1.45
N ILE A 160 -14.23 -5.04 1.81
CA ILE A 160 -13.71 -5.69 3.02
C ILE A 160 -13.72 -4.63 4.12
N ASP A 161 -14.62 -4.79 5.09
CA ASP A 161 -14.73 -3.91 6.26
C ASP A 161 -14.04 -4.54 7.47
N PHE A 162 -13.04 -3.85 8.02
CA PHE A 162 -12.30 -4.28 9.20
C PHE A 162 -12.89 -3.73 10.51
N GLU A 163 -14.04 -3.04 10.46
CA GLU A 163 -14.70 -2.44 11.64
C GLU A 163 -13.80 -1.43 12.39
N PHE A 164 -13.18 -0.52 11.65
CA PHE A 164 -12.32 0.52 12.19
C PHE A 164 -13.13 1.62 12.89
N GLU A 165 -12.76 1.93 14.13
CA GLU A 165 -13.48 2.90 14.99
C GLU A 165 -12.56 4.02 15.54
N GLN A 166 -11.32 4.15 15.02
CA GLN A 166 -10.34 5.09 15.57
C GLN A 166 -10.25 6.41 14.79
N ASP A 167 -11.40 6.93 14.35
CA ASP A 167 -11.49 8.32 13.88
C ASP A 167 -11.38 9.27 15.06
N ILE A 168 -10.50 10.27 14.92
CA ILE A 168 -10.33 11.32 15.93
C ILE A 168 -11.18 12.52 15.52
N THR A 169 -12.14 12.87 16.35
CA THR A 169 -12.96 14.07 16.16
C THR A 169 -12.24 15.26 16.79
N LEU A 170 -11.96 16.28 15.97
CA LEU A 170 -11.31 17.50 16.40
C LEU A 170 -12.32 18.46 17.06
N THR A 171 -11.90 19.16 18.09
CA THR A 171 -12.68 20.27 18.69
C THR A 171 -12.58 21.52 17.81
N THR A 172 -11.40 21.77 17.26
CA THR A 172 -11.13 22.91 16.38
C THR A 172 -10.37 22.39 15.14
N ALA A 173 -10.82 22.75 13.96
CA ALA A 173 -10.14 22.35 12.73
C ALA A 173 -8.72 22.93 12.66
N TRP A 174 -7.77 22.20 12.09
CA TRP A 174 -6.35 22.57 12.11
C TRP A 174 -6.02 23.79 11.24
N ASP A 175 -6.90 24.18 10.34
CA ASP A 175 -6.80 25.40 9.55
C ASP A 175 -7.13 26.68 10.36
N GLN A 176 -7.65 26.54 11.58
CA GLN A 176 -8.03 27.65 12.45
C GLN A 176 -6.88 28.07 13.37
N ALA A 177 -6.78 29.38 13.62
CA ALA A 177 -5.68 29.96 14.43
C ALA A 177 -5.65 29.48 15.89
N GLY A 178 -6.74 28.93 16.42
CA GLY A 178 -6.87 28.41 17.80
C GLY A 178 -6.69 26.90 17.92
N ALA A 179 -6.31 26.20 16.86
CA ALA A 179 -6.14 24.77 16.87
C ALA A 179 -4.94 24.33 17.75
N ASP A 180 -5.16 23.38 18.65
CA ASP A 180 -4.10 22.77 19.45
C ASP A 180 -3.73 21.40 18.88
N ILE A 181 -2.98 21.44 17.77
CA ILE A 181 -2.54 20.22 17.03
C ILE A 181 -1.73 19.30 17.94
N TYR A 182 -0.94 19.85 18.85
CA TYR A 182 -0.14 19.04 19.76
C TYR A 182 -1.02 18.17 20.67
N ASN A 183 -2.07 18.77 21.26
CA ASN A 183 -2.97 18.05 22.13
C ASN A 183 -3.81 17.01 21.36
N ASP A 184 -4.24 17.33 20.14
CA ASP A 184 -4.96 16.39 19.27
C ASP A 184 -4.13 15.16 18.93
N LEU A 185 -2.84 15.34 18.57
CA LEU A 185 -1.92 14.25 18.31
C LEU A 185 -1.62 13.43 19.57
N LYS A 186 -1.53 14.10 20.73
CA LYS A 186 -1.36 13.43 22.02
C LYS A 186 -2.56 12.54 22.34
N LEU A 187 -3.78 13.04 22.19
CA LEU A 187 -5.02 12.27 22.40
C LEU A 187 -5.10 11.08 21.42
N ALA A 188 -4.74 11.29 20.16
CA ALA A 188 -4.68 10.20 19.17
C ALA A 188 -3.67 9.13 19.59
N SER A 189 -2.49 9.53 20.04
CA SER A 189 -1.45 8.61 20.53
C SER A 189 -1.90 7.85 21.77
N GLU A 190 -2.53 8.53 22.75
CA GLU A 190 -3.06 7.91 23.95
C GLU A 190 -4.16 6.87 23.62
N LYS A 191 -5.07 7.19 22.69
CA LYS A 191 -6.11 6.26 22.22
C LYS A 191 -5.53 4.99 21.62
N ILE A 192 -4.48 5.10 20.77
CA ILE A 192 -3.78 3.94 20.23
C ILE A 192 -3.09 3.15 21.34
N GLN A 193 -2.44 3.82 22.29
CA GLN A 193 -1.77 3.16 23.41
C GLN A 193 -2.76 2.42 24.34
N GLU A 194 -3.94 2.98 24.56
CA GLU A 194 -5.00 2.34 25.37
C GLU A 194 -5.54 1.09 24.68
N ASN A 195 -5.83 1.16 23.37
CA ASN A 195 -6.45 0.08 22.62
C ASN A 195 -5.44 -0.99 22.16
N ALA A 196 -4.38 -0.57 21.49
CA ALA A 196 -3.36 -1.48 20.94
C ALA A 196 -2.23 -1.81 21.94
N GLY A 197 -1.98 -0.93 22.91
CA GLY A 197 -0.89 -1.08 23.88
C GLY A 197 0.50 -0.81 23.28
N ILE A 198 0.56 -0.08 22.19
CA ILE A 198 1.79 0.26 21.44
C ILE A 198 1.81 1.76 21.19
N VAL A 199 2.99 2.35 21.15
CA VAL A 199 3.17 3.78 20.87
C VAL A 199 3.28 4.00 19.36
N PRO A 200 2.43 4.85 18.75
CA PRO A 200 2.57 5.21 17.35
C PRO A 200 3.79 6.11 17.15
N THR A 201 4.50 5.91 16.04
CA THR A 201 5.74 6.64 15.74
C THR A 201 5.73 7.34 14.40
N VAL A 202 4.78 7.05 13.52
CA VAL A 202 4.71 7.58 12.16
C VAL A 202 3.42 8.36 11.97
N LEU A 203 3.55 9.62 11.54
CA LEU A 203 2.45 10.48 11.13
C LEU A 203 2.58 10.79 9.64
N VAL A 204 1.63 10.32 8.86
CA VAL A 204 1.54 10.60 7.43
C VAL A 204 0.50 11.69 7.22
N VAL A 205 0.88 12.78 6.55
CA VAL A 205 0.04 13.95 6.37
C VAL A 205 -0.17 14.30 4.91
N GLY A 206 -1.39 14.73 4.59
CA GLY A 206 -1.74 15.27 3.28
C GLY A 206 -1.14 16.66 3.05
N LYS A 207 -1.29 17.14 1.83
CA LYS A 207 -0.66 18.37 1.32
C LYS A 207 -0.93 19.61 2.17
N ASN A 208 -2.17 19.82 2.61
CA ASN A 208 -2.55 21.00 3.38
C ASN A 208 -2.11 20.89 4.85
N VAL A 209 -2.15 19.68 5.37
CA VAL A 209 -1.85 19.40 6.79
C VAL A 209 -0.40 19.70 7.14
N GLU A 210 0.53 19.46 6.21
CA GLU A 210 1.93 19.83 6.40
C GLU A 210 2.08 21.32 6.77
N LYS A 211 1.39 22.19 6.03
CA LYS A 211 1.39 23.63 6.30
C LYS A 211 0.80 23.95 7.67
N TYR A 212 -0.31 23.32 8.04
CA TYR A 212 -0.93 23.54 9.35
C TYR A 212 0.00 23.18 10.49
N ILE A 213 0.74 22.07 10.36
CA ILE A 213 1.74 21.66 11.37
C ILE A 213 2.89 22.64 11.48
N LEU A 214 3.44 23.10 10.35
CA LEU A 214 4.58 24.01 10.32
C LEU A 214 4.25 25.40 10.84
N ASP A 215 3.03 25.90 10.61
CA ASP A 215 2.58 27.22 11.02
C ASP A 215 2.02 27.23 12.44
N ASN A 216 1.72 26.08 13.06
CA ASN A 216 1.07 26.02 14.35
C ASN A 216 2.03 26.25 15.52
N ALA A 217 1.69 27.24 16.38
CA ALA A 217 2.50 27.62 17.53
C ALA A 217 2.59 26.53 18.63
N SER A 218 1.58 25.67 18.76
CA SER A 218 1.56 24.61 19.78
C SER A 218 2.60 23.53 19.46
N ILE A 219 2.79 23.23 18.19
CA ILE A 219 3.74 22.21 17.71
C ILE A 219 5.16 22.76 17.55
N ASN A 220 5.32 24.02 17.13
CA ASN A 220 6.62 24.59 16.80
C ASN A 220 7.65 24.51 17.95
N LYS A 221 7.20 24.42 19.19
CA LYS A 221 8.05 24.24 20.37
C LYS A 221 8.68 22.85 20.47
N PHE A 222 8.03 21.85 19.90
CA PHE A 222 8.37 20.42 20.05
C PHE A 222 8.80 19.75 18.74
N LEU A 223 8.63 20.45 17.59
CA LEU A 223 8.97 19.93 16.28
C LEU A 223 10.45 20.22 15.99
N ALA A 224 11.25 19.17 16.00
CA ALA A 224 12.63 19.23 15.50
C ALA A 224 12.61 19.05 13.99
N ILE A 225 12.92 20.14 13.26
CA ILE A 225 13.07 20.12 11.82
C ILE A 225 14.58 20.05 11.51
N PRO A 226 15.02 19.15 10.63
CA PRO A 226 16.39 19.14 10.17
C PRO A 226 16.80 20.54 9.69
N ASN A 227 17.96 21.05 10.13
CA ASN A 227 18.54 22.37 9.77
C ASN A 227 17.90 23.65 10.35
N ARG A 228 16.97 23.61 11.29
CA ARG A 228 16.36 24.85 11.80
C ARG A 228 17.13 25.51 12.95
N GLU A 229 17.87 24.76 13.78
CA GLU A 229 18.50 25.30 15.01
C GLU A 229 20.01 25.09 15.16
N ASN A 230 20.69 24.29 14.32
CA ASN A 230 22.13 24.06 14.41
C ASN A 230 22.80 24.00 13.04
N ILE A 231 23.10 25.15 12.48
CA ILE A 231 23.78 25.30 11.18
C ILE A 231 25.20 24.71 11.19
N SER A 232 25.76 24.39 12.34
CA SER A 232 27.19 24.02 12.45
C SER A 232 27.50 22.55 12.69
N MET A 233 26.54 21.67 12.98
CA MET A 233 26.84 20.28 13.35
C MET A 233 26.22 19.18 12.49
N PHE A 234 25.10 19.40 11.81
CA PHE A 234 24.48 18.38 10.95
C PHE A 234 23.92 19.00 9.69
N SER A 235 24.56 18.71 8.58
CA SER A 235 24.06 18.99 7.24
C SER A 235 22.99 17.95 6.87
N PHE A 236 21.78 18.07 7.38
CA PHE A 236 20.65 17.31 6.90
C PHE A 236 19.94 18.12 5.79
N ALA A 237 20.10 17.67 4.55
CA ALA A 237 19.17 18.05 3.51
C ALA A 237 17.78 17.46 3.87
N PRO A 238 16.64 18.11 3.50
CA PRO A 238 15.34 17.47 3.62
C PRO A 238 15.42 16.14 2.88
N GLU A 239 15.20 15.05 3.62
CA GLU A 239 15.38 13.71 3.08
C GLU A 239 14.11 13.35 2.32
N TYR A 240 14.19 13.40 0.99
CA TYR A 240 13.16 12.87 0.13
C TYR A 240 13.34 11.35 0.05
N LEU A 241 12.42 10.60 0.64
CA LEU A 241 12.36 9.14 0.52
C LEU A 241 11.95 8.72 -0.89
N SER A 242 11.07 9.52 -1.51
CA SER A 242 10.72 9.46 -2.92
C SER A 242 10.47 10.89 -3.43
N PRO A 243 10.33 11.13 -4.74
CA PRO A 243 10.01 12.46 -5.26
C PRO A 243 8.73 13.07 -4.68
N GLN A 244 7.84 12.25 -4.14
CA GLN A 244 6.52 12.66 -3.64
C GLN A 244 6.32 12.41 -2.14
N VAL A 245 7.34 11.90 -1.44
CA VAL A 245 7.31 11.66 0.02
C VAL A 245 8.47 12.35 0.67
N ARG A 246 8.16 13.28 1.57
CA ARG A 246 9.15 14.11 2.25
C ARG A 246 9.07 13.93 3.78
N TYR A 247 10.20 13.71 4.40
CA TYR A 247 10.32 13.80 5.84
C TYR A 247 10.29 15.26 6.29
N VAL A 248 9.31 15.63 7.11
CA VAL A 248 9.10 17.01 7.59
C VAL A 248 9.90 17.27 8.86
N GLY A 249 9.89 16.31 9.79
CA GLY A 249 10.58 16.43 11.07
C GLY A 249 10.01 15.49 12.12
N ARG A 250 10.54 15.57 13.34
CA ARG A 250 10.10 14.75 14.47
C ARG A 250 9.51 15.62 15.59
N ILE A 251 8.37 15.23 16.09
CA ILE A 251 7.77 15.80 17.31
C ILE A 251 8.43 15.09 18.50
N MET A 252 9.44 15.73 19.09
CA MET A 252 10.34 15.08 20.07
C MET A 252 9.61 14.56 21.30
N SER A 253 8.63 15.33 21.81
CA SER A 253 7.90 14.98 23.05
C SER A 253 6.99 13.77 22.90
N LEU A 254 6.47 13.51 21.69
CA LEU A 254 5.61 12.37 21.36
C LEU A 254 6.36 11.26 20.65
N ASN A 255 7.63 11.50 20.26
CA ASN A 255 8.45 10.57 19.46
C ASN A 255 7.78 10.17 18.13
N ILE A 256 7.15 11.15 17.44
CA ILE A 256 6.43 10.95 16.18
C ILE A 256 7.22 11.58 15.03
N ASP A 257 7.53 10.77 14.02
CA ASP A 257 8.11 11.22 12.76
C ASP A 257 7.00 11.64 11.78
N VAL A 258 7.12 12.82 11.21
CA VAL A 258 6.12 13.42 10.33
C VAL A 258 6.58 13.31 8.88
N TYR A 259 5.74 12.72 8.04
CA TYR A 259 5.97 12.54 6.61
C TYR A 259 4.87 13.21 5.80
N ALA A 260 5.24 14.15 4.93
CA ALA A 260 4.33 14.71 3.93
C ALA A 260 4.24 13.75 2.74
N TYR A 261 3.03 13.31 2.45
CA TYR A 261 2.73 12.32 1.42
C TYR A 261 1.91 12.95 0.30
N LEU A 262 2.52 13.11 -0.87
CA LEU A 262 1.95 13.80 -2.02
C LEU A 262 1.72 12.88 -3.22
N GLU A 263 1.82 11.56 -3.04
CA GLU A 263 1.60 10.62 -4.13
C GLU A 263 0.15 10.65 -4.61
N THR A 264 0.01 10.59 -5.93
CA THR A 264 -1.26 10.67 -6.63
C THR A 264 -1.44 9.48 -7.56
N TYR A 265 -2.69 9.17 -7.89
CA TYR A 265 -3.06 8.17 -8.88
C TYR A 265 -4.05 8.75 -9.87
N GLN A 266 -4.16 8.13 -11.04
CA GLN A 266 -5.23 8.42 -11.99
C GLN A 266 -6.36 7.42 -11.81
N ASP A 267 -7.59 7.92 -11.68
CA ASP A 267 -8.77 7.07 -11.66
C ASP A 267 -9.14 6.57 -13.08
N ALA A 268 -10.20 5.77 -13.18
CA ALA A 268 -10.68 5.24 -14.46
C ALA A 268 -11.10 6.34 -15.47
N GLU A 269 -11.40 7.54 -14.98
CA GLU A 269 -11.80 8.70 -15.78
C GLU A 269 -10.58 9.58 -16.16
N GLY A 270 -9.36 9.18 -15.78
CA GLY A 270 -8.12 9.91 -16.04
C GLY A 270 -7.88 11.11 -15.11
N LYS A 271 -8.72 11.31 -14.07
CA LYS A 271 -8.52 12.37 -13.09
C LYS A 271 -7.45 12.00 -12.09
N VAL A 272 -6.58 12.93 -11.80
CA VAL A 272 -5.54 12.78 -10.77
C VAL A 272 -6.15 12.99 -9.40
N LYS A 273 -5.99 12.00 -8.51
CA LYS A 273 -6.44 12.03 -7.12
C LYS A 273 -5.27 11.69 -6.19
N ALA A 274 -5.24 12.31 -5.01
CA ALA A 274 -4.28 11.94 -3.97
C ALA A 274 -4.69 10.59 -3.33
N PHE A 275 -3.71 9.77 -2.95
CA PHE A 275 -3.98 8.53 -2.20
C PHE A 275 -4.50 8.85 -0.79
N ILE A 276 -3.88 9.81 -0.10
CA ILE A 276 -4.35 10.35 1.18
C ILE A 276 -4.94 11.73 0.90
N GLY A 277 -6.12 12.02 1.43
CA GLY A 277 -6.78 13.31 1.24
C GLY A 277 -5.91 14.48 1.69
N ASP A 278 -6.01 15.62 0.99
CA ASP A 278 -5.20 16.81 1.26
C ASP A 278 -5.33 17.32 2.71
N ASP A 279 -6.49 17.12 3.34
CA ASP A 279 -6.81 17.52 4.71
C ASP A 279 -6.93 16.31 5.66
N ALA A 280 -6.25 15.20 5.36
CA ALA A 280 -6.23 14.01 6.18
C ALA A 280 -4.84 13.76 6.78
N ALA A 281 -4.81 13.22 7.98
CA ALA A 281 -3.61 12.74 8.63
C ALA A 281 -3.84 11.35 9.21
N VAL A 282 -2.84 10.48 9.12
CA VAL A 282 -2.86 9.12 9.67
C VAL A 282 -1.69 8.97 10.63
N LEU A 283 -1.99 8.73 11.89
CA LEU A 283 -1.02 8.41 12.93
C LEU A 283 -1.02 6.90 13.15
N GLY A 284 0.11 6.24 13.01
CA GLY A 284 0.17 4.79 13.09
C GLY A 284 1.48 4.22 13.58
N VAL A 285 1.47 2.91 13.78
CA VAL A 285 2.63 2.10 14.14
C VAL A 285 3.13 1.41 12.87
N PRO A 286 4.41 1.54 12.49
CA PRO A 286 4.95 0.86 11.32
C PRO A 286 4.99 -0.66 11.51
N ASP A 287 5.07 -1.40 10.41
CA ASP A 287 5.23 -2.86 10.36
C ASP A 287 4.11 -3.67 11.07
N ARG A 288 2.87 -3.10 11.11
CA ARG A 288 1.73 -3.73 11.79
C ARG A 288 0.66 -4.29 10.85
N GLY A 289 0.96 -4.33 9.58
CA GLY A 289 0.14 -5.00 8.57
C GLY A 289 0.99 -5.95 7.75
N ARG A 290 0.35 -6.63 6.80
CA ARG A 290 1.06 -7.48 5.83
C ARG A 290 0.33 -7.53 4.51
N GLN A 291 1.08 -7.69 3.44
CA GLN A 291 0.55 -8.01 2.12
C GLN A 291 0.45 -9.54 2.01
N GLN A 292 -0.76 -10.08 2.05
CA GLN A 292 -0.97 -11.52 1.87
C GLN A 292 -1.34 -11.80 0.42
N HIS A 293 -0.51 -12.58 -0.26
CA HIS A 293 -0.73 -12.98 -1.64
C HIS A 293 -1.37 -14.36 -1.74
N ALA A 294 -2.15 -14.58 -2.78
CA ALA A 294 -2.78 -15.86 -3.11
C ALA A 294 -2.36 -16.32 -4.51
N ALA A 295 -2.38 -17.62 -4.70
CA ALA A 295 -2.03 -18.24 -5.98
C ALA A 295 -3.03 -17.87 -7.09
N VAL A 296 -2.51 -17.82 -8.32
CA VAL A 296 -3.25 -17.54 -9.54
C VAL A 296 -3.24 -18.78 -10.41
N THR A 297 -4.41 -19.21 -10.88
CA THR A 297 -4.55 -20.34 -11.82
C THR A 297 -4.77 -19.78 -13.22
N LEU A 298 -3.90 -20.16 -14.14
CA LEU A 298 -3.93 -19.73 -15.54
C LEU A 298 -3.96 -20.94 -16.47
N LEU A 299 -4.46 -20.72 -17.67
CA LEU A 299 -4.39 -21.68 -18.78
C LEU A 299 -3.02 -21.53 -19.45
N ASN A 300 -2.28 -22.63 -19.57
CA ASN A 300 -0.99 -22.67 -20.28
C ASN A 300 -1.18 -22.90 -21.77
N ASP A 301 -0.09 -22.73 -22.53
CA ASP A 301 -0.03 -23.02 -23.98
C ASP A 301 -0.40 -24.47 -24.33
N ASP A 302 -0.21 -25.40 -23.38
CA ASP A 302 -0.61 -26.82 -23.52
C ASP A 302 -2.12 -27.08 -23.25
N ASN A 303 -2.94 -26.03 -23.13
CA ASN A 303 -4.35 -26.07 -22.75
C ASN A 303 -4.63 -26.76 -21.39
N GLN A 304 -3.68 -26.64 -20.46
CA GLN A 304 -3.83 -27.14 -19.10
C GLN A 304 -3.88 -26.00 -18.08
N PHE A 305 -4.73 -26.14 -17.06
CA PHE A 305 -4.77 -25.20 -15.95
C PHE A 305 -3.61 -25.45 -14.99
N THR A 306 -2.76 -24.46 -14.80
CA THR A 306 -1.65 -24.51 -13.84
C THR A 306 -1.79 -23.40 -12.83
N THR A 307 -1.54 -23.74 -11.54
CA THR A 307 -1.59 -22.79 -10.44
C THR A 307 -0.19 -22.32 -10.10
N TYR A 308 0.00 -21.01 -10.17
CA TYR A 308 1.26 -20.33 -9.89
C TYR A 308 1.17 -19.63 -8.55
N ALA A 309 2.09 -19.97 -7.64
CA ALA A 309 2.25 -19.31 -6.35
C ALA A 309 3.31 -18.20 -6.48
N GLY A 310 2.89 -17.03 -6.90
CA GLY A 310 3.77 -15.88 -7.11
C GLY A 310 3.10 -14.58 -6.71
N ILE A 311 3.90 -13.56 -6.42
CA ILE A 311 3.43 -12.21 -6.12
C ILE A 311 2.93 -11.53 -7.38
N TYR A 312 3.67 -11.71 -8.46
CA TYR A 312 3.35 -11.28 -9.81
C TYR A 312 3.47 -12.49 -10.73
N VAL A 313 2.41 -12.79 -11.46
CA VAL A 313 2.34 -13.92 -12.41
C VAL A 313 2.10 -13.35 -13.81
N PRO A 314 3.16 -13.12 -14.58
CA PRO A 314 3.04 -12.67 -15.95
C PRO A 314 2.49 -13.80 -16.82
N ASN A 315 1.62 -13.44 -17.74
CA ASN A 315 1.10 -14.34 -18.77
C ASN A 315 1.22 -13.66 -20.13
N TYR A 316 1.79 -14.38 -21.06
CA TYR A 316 2.00 -13.94 -22.43
C TYR A 316 1.08 -14.72 -23.36
N TYR A 317 0.34 -14.02 -24.19
CA TYR A 317 -0.59 -14.61 -25.13
C TYR A 317 -0.39 -13.99 -26.52
N ALA A 318 -0.13 -14.86 -27.51
CA ALA A 318 0.01 -14.47 -28.92
C ALA A 318 -1.27 -14.85 -29.67
N ASN A 319 -2.00 -13.86 -30.15
CA ASN A 319 -3.14 -14.08 -31.04
C ASN A 319 -2.67 -13.98 -32.51
N LYS A 320 -2.67 -15.12 -33.19
CA LYS A 320 -2.22 -15.20 -34.61
C LYS A 320 -3.24 -14.65 -35.58
N ASP A 321 -4.52 -14.62 -35.19
CA ASP A 321 -5.58 -14.16 -36.10
C ASP A 321 -5.60 -12.62 -36.17
N THR A 322 -5.38 -11.95 -35.05
CA THR A 322 -5.27 -10.48 -34.96
C THR A 322 -3.85 -9.96 -35.08
N GLN A 323 -2.83 -10.87 -35.11
CA GLN A 323 -1.41 -10.54 -35.10
C GLN A 323 -0.98 -9.71 -33.88
N GLU A 324 -1.62 -9.89 -32.75
CA GLU A 324 -1.36 -9.16 -31.52
C GLU A 324 -0.60 -10.00 -30.50
N LEU A 325 0.26 -9.34 -29.73
CA LEU A 325 0.92 -9.90 -28.56
C LEU A 325 0.32 -9.25 -27.31
N LYS A 326 -0.36 -10.03 -26.49
CA LYS A 326 -0.94 -9.55 -25.22
C LYS A 326 -0.08 -10.01 -24.06
N LEU A 327 0.39 -9.05 -23.27
CA LEU A 327 1.09 -9.29 -22.02
C LEU A 327 0.19 -8.88 -20.87
N THR A 328 -0.04 -9.78 -19.94
CA THR A 328 -0.86 -9.54 -18.75
C THR A 328 -0.05 -9.91 -17.51
N VAL A 329 -0.11 -9.11 -16.46
CA VAL A 329 0.50 -9.46 -15.17
C VAL A 329 -0.61 -9.64 -14.16
N TYR A 330 -0.75 -10.83 -13.60
CA TYR A 330 -1.74 -11.12 -12.57
C TYR A 330 -1.12 -11.04 -11.19
N SER A 331 -1.89 -10.52 -10.25
CA SER A 331 -1.56 -10.55 -8.82
C SER A 331 -2.84 -10.69 -8.01
N ARG A 332 -2.79 -11.51 -6.97
CA ARG A 332 -3.86 -11.59 -5.97
C ARG A 332 -3.31 -11.16 -4.63
N CYS A 333 -3.84 -10.10 -4.05
CA CYS A 333 -3.35 -9.56 -2.80
C CYS A 333 -4.49 -9.01 -1.94
N VAL A 334 -4.42 -9.28 -0.65
CA VAL A 334 -5.22 -8.60 0.39
C VAL A 334 -4.26 -8.00 1.40
N LEU A 335 -4.54 -6.77 1.81
CA LEU A 335 -3.82 -6.12 2.89
C LEU A 335 -4.50 -6.50 4.21
N ILE A 336 -3.74 -7.07 5.13
CA ILE A 336 -4.25 -7.54 6.41
C ILE A 336 -3.55 -6.78 7.52
N PRO A 337 -4.27 -5.95 8.31
CA PRO A 337 -3.73 -5.37 9.52
C PRO A 337 -3.59 -6.44 10.61
N GLU A 338 -2.58 -6.34 11.46
CA GLU A 338 -2.44 -7.22 12.61
C GLU A 338 -3.53 -6.93 13.66
N THR A 339 -3.74 -5.64 13.93
CA THR A 339 -4.89 -5.13 14.67
C THR A 339 -5.36 -3.84 14.01
N ILE A 340 -6.66 -3.56 14.08
CA ILE A 340 -7.24 -2.31 13.54
C ILE A 340 -7.01 -1.11 14.46
N ASP A 341 -6.55 -1.37 15.68
CA ASP A 341 -6.29 -0.36 16.70
C ASP A 341 -4.85 0.21 16.62
N ASP A 342 -4.03 -0.26 15.66
CA ASP A 342 -2.62 0.15 15.52
C ASP A 342 -2.45 1.53 14.85
N TRP A 343 -3.54 2.15 14.37
CA TRP A 343 -3.50 3.50 13.78
C TRP A 343 -4.77 4.28 14.10
N ALA A 344 -4.70 5.59 13.95
CA ALA A 344 -5.82 6.51 14.06
C ALA A 344 -5.82 7.49 12.89
N THR A 345 -7.03 7.84 12.42
CA THR A 345 -7.22 8.80 11.34
C THR A 345 -7.74 10.11 11.89
N ILE A 346 -7.20 11.22 11.39
CA ILE A 346 -7.57 12.58 11.78
C ILE A 346 -8.02 13.31 10.52
N LYS A 347 -9.27 13.74 10.50
CA LYS A 347 -9.79 14.66 9.50
C LYS A 347 -9.55 16.06 10.01
N THR A 348 -8.63 16.78 9.39
CA THR A 348 -8.11 18.06 9.91
C THR A 348 -9.01 19.25 9.61
N LYS A 349 -10.02 19.02 8.76
CA LYS A 349 -10.99 20.03 8.35
C LYS A 349 -12.41 19.49 8.29
#